data_2cdc4161e4acb4bff69b8f9da18a2f93
#
_entry.id   2cdc4161e4acb4bff69b8f9da18a2f93
#
_cell.length_a   1.000
_cell.length_b   1.000
_cell.length_c   1.000
_cell.angle_alpha   90.00
_cell.angle_beta   90.00
_cell.angle_gamma   90.00
#
_symmetry.space_group_name_H-M   'P 1'
#
loop_
_entity.id
_entity.type
_entity.pdbx_description
1 polymer ?
#
loop_
_entity_poly.entity_id
_entity_poly.type
_entity_poly.pdbx_seq_one_letter_code
_entity_poly.pdbx_strand_id
1 'polypeptide(L)'
;MALGDGDDKLVKRAKRGDSRAFDLLVLKYQGRVAQLVGRYVNNHAEVEDVIQEAFIKAYRALPNFRGDSAFYTWLYRIAANAAKNHLMAQGRRPSSDVVLDDSESIEIPNRLRDN
;
A
#
# COMPACT_ATOMS: atom_id res chain seq x y z
N MET A 1 -11.29 -17.11 -2.97
CA MET A 1 -10.78 -17.24 -2.79
C MET A 1 -9.78 -17.15 -2.47
N ALA A 2 -9.44 -17.29 -2.47
CA ALA A 2 -8.26 -17.68 -2.20
C ALA A 2 -7.12 -16.78 -1.97
N LEU A 3 -7.17 -15.56 -2.34
CA LEU A 3 -6.11 -14.61 -2.04
C LEU A 3 -5.93 -14.46 -0.53
N GLY A 4 -7.02 -14.44 0.20
CA GLY A 4 -6.93 -14.24 1.63
C GLY A 4 -6.26 -15.39 2.35
N ASP A 5 -6.54 -16.59 1.90
CA ASP A 5 -6.00 -17.78 2.57
C ASP A 5 -4.50 -17.87 2.48
N GLY A 6 -3.95 -17.59 1.31
CA GLY A 6 -2.52 -17.65 1.13
C GLY A 6 -1.82 -16.54 1.89
N ASP A 7 -2.44 -15.38 1.96
CA ASP A 7 -1.84 -14.24 2.60
C ASP A 7 -1.79 -14.38 4.11
N ASP A 8 -2.78 -15.03 4.71
CA ASP A 8 -2.85 -15.12 6.15
C ASP A 8 -1.58 -15.69 6.77
N LYS A 9 -1.08 -16.76 6.19
CA LYS A 9 0.13 -17.38 6.73
C LYS A 9 1.34 -16.48 6.57
N LEU A 10 1.47 -15.86 5.39
CA LEU A 10 2.59 -14.97 5.15
C LEU A 10 2.51 -13.73 6.04
N VAL A 11 1.30 -13.19 6.20
CA VAL A 11 1.09 -12.02 7.04
C VAL A 11 1.47 -12.32 8.48
N LYS A 12 1.04 -13.47 9.00
CA LYS A 12 1.37 -13.84 10.37
C LYS A 12 2.86 -13.96 10.58
N ARG A 13 3.54 -14.59 9.62
CA ARG A 13 4.98 -14.75 9.72
C ARG A 13 5.69 -13.41 9.61
N ALA A 14 5.26 -12.57 8.69
CA ALA A 14 5.86 -11.26 8.52
C ALA A 14 5.68 -10.40 9.77
N LYS A 15 4.51 -10.49 10.40
CA LYS A 15 4.26 -9.74 11.63
C LYS A 15 5.19 -10.17 12.75
N ARG A 16 5.67 -11.39 12.71
CA ARG A 16 6.62 -11.89 13.72
C ARG A 16 8.05 -11.52 13.39
N GLY A 17 8.27 -10.82 12.30
CA GLY A 17 9.60 -10.41 11.91
C GLY A 17 10.25 -11.24 10.81
N ASP A 18 9.49 -12.15 10.20
CA ASP A 18 10.01 -12.95 9.10
C ASP A 18 10.03 -12.12 7.83
N SER A 19 11.18 -11.54 7.51
CA SER A 19 11.28 -10.66 6.35
C SER A 19 11.09 -11.40 5.04
N ARG A 20 11.39 -12.69 4.99
CA ARG A 20 11.17 -13.47 3.76
C ARG A 20 9.68 -13.56 3.46
N ALA A 21 8.85 -13.70 4.49
CA ALA A 21 7.42 -13.75 4.28
C ALA A 21 6.93 -12.43 3.71
N PHE A 22 7.47 -11.32 4.21
CA PHE A 22 7.10 -10.02 3.67
C PHE A 22 7.56 -9.88 2.22
N ASP A 23 8.76 -10.34 1.90
CA ASP A 23 9.26 -10.28 0.52
C ASP A 23 8.33 -11.02 -0.43
N LEU A 24 7.77 -12.15 0.01
CA LEU A 24 6.84 -12.90 -0.82
C LEU A 24 5.55 -12.12 -1.06
N LEU A 25 5.09 -11.40 -0.04
CA LEU A 25 3.94 -10.53 -0.20
C LEU A 25 4.23 -9.41 -1.18
N VAL A 26 5.43 -8.84 -1.12
CA VAL A 26 5.82 -7.80 -2.07
C VAL A 26 5.79 -8.34 -3.50
N LEU A 27 6.40 -9.51 -3.72
CA LEU A 27 6.41 -10.11 -5.04
C LEU A 27 5.00 -10.35 -5.55
N LYS A 28 4.12 -10.78 -4.67
CA LYS A 28 2.76 -11.09 -5.06
C LYS A 28 1.99 -9.86 -5.50
N TYR A 29 2.21 -8.72 -4.85
CA TYR A 29 1.37 -7.56 -5.05
C TYR A 29 2.03 -6.39 -5.77
N GLN A 30 3.34 -6.47 -6.03
CA GLN A 30 4.04 -5.31 -6.60
C GLN A 30 3.45 -4.84 -7.92
N GLY A 31 3.00 -5.77 -8.78
CA GLY A 31 2.43 -5.38 -10.06
C GLY A 31 1.14 -4.59 -9.90
N ARG A 32 0.29 -5.03 -8.98
CA ARG A 32 -0.97 -4.32 -8.74
C ARG A 32 -0.75 -2.98 -8.07
N VAL A 33 0.20 -2.94 -7.16
CA VAL A 33 0.54 -1.68 -6.50
C VAL A 33 1.09 -0.71 -7.54
N ALA A 34 1.92 -1.19 -8.47
CA ALA A 34 2.46 -0.34 -9.52
C ALA A 34 1.35 0.22 -10.40
N GLN A 35 0.36 -0.60 -10.75
CA GLN A 35 -0.77 -0.13 -11.52
C GLN A 35 -1.55 0.95 -10.78
N LEU A 36 -1.76 0.74 -9.50
CA LEU A 36 -2.48 1.72 -8.70
C LEU A 36 -1.71 3.04 -8.63
N VAL A 37 -0.44 2.97 -8.31
CA VAL A 37 0.38 4.18 -8.18
C VAL A 37 0.46 4.90 -9.51
N GLY A 38 0.51 4.16 -10.62
CA GLY A 38 0.59 4.73 -11.96
C GLY A 38 -0.63 5.57 -12.34
N ARG A 39 -1.74 5.40 -11.63
CA ARG A 39 -2.91 6.26 -11.87
C ARG A 39 -2.72 7.65 -11.30
N TYR A 40 -1.86 7.79 -10.31
CA TYR A 40 -1.63 9.06 -9.64
C TYR A 40 -0.40 9.77 -10.20
N VAL A 41 0.61 9.01 -10.57
CA VAL A 41 1.93 9.54 -10.89
C VAL A 41 2.29 9.08 -12.30
N ASN A 42 2.64 10.02 -13.17
CA ASN A 42 2.91 9.71 -14.58
C ASN A 42 4.35 9.36 -14.86
N ASN A 43 5.27 9.83 -14.06
CA ASN A 43 6.69 9.63 -14.29
C ASN A 43 7.12 8.27 -13.76
N HIS A 44 7.74 7.47 -14.62
CA HIS A 44 8.10 6.10 -14.24
C HIS A 44 9.03 6.04 -13.03
N ALA A 45 10.02 6.93 -12.97
CA ALA A 45 10.94 6.93 -11.84
C ALA A 45 10.23 7.29 -10.56
N GLU A 46 9.26 8.22 -10.62
CA GLU A 46 8.49 8.59 -9.45
C GLU A 46 7.57 7.45 -9.01
N VAL A 47 7.01 6.73 -9.98
CA VAL A 47 6.18 5.56 -9.64
C VAL A 47 7.00 4.57 -8.83
N GLU A 48 8.23 4.28 -9.28
CA GLU A 48 9.09 3.35 -8.57
C GLU A 48 9.37 3.82 -7.16
N ASP A 49 9.66 5.10 -6.99
CA ASP A 49 9.93 5.65 -5.67
C ASP A 49 8.72 5.51 -4.74
N VAL A 50 7.54 5.80 -5.26
CA VAL A 50 6.33 5.71 -4.46
C VAL A 50 6.03 4.27 -4.08
N ILE A 51 6.25 3.33 -5.01
CA ILE A 51 6.07 1.92 -4.71
C ILE A 51 6.96 1.50 -3.56
N GLN A 52 8.23 1.86 -3.62
CA GLN A 52 9.16 1.55 -2.54
C GLN A 52 8.69 2.13 -1.22
N GLU A 53 8.30 3.39 -1.26
CA GLU A 53 7.84 4.04 -0.04
C GLU A 53 6.61 3.35 0.52
N ALA A 54 5.69 2.94 -0.35
CA ALA A 54 4.48 2.26 0.09
C ALA A 54 4.82 0.95 0.82
N PHE A 55 5.74 0.17 0.26
CA PHE A 55 6.10 -1.09 0.89
C PHE A 55 6.88 -0.88 2.18
N ILE A 56 7.71 0.15 2.25
CA ILE A 56 8.40 0.47 3.50
C ILE A 56 7.39 0.85 4.58
N LYS A 57 6.40 1.67 4.23
CA LYS A 57 5.36 2.04 5.17
C LYS A 57 4.55 0.83 5.61
N ALA A 58 4.24 -0.04 4.66
CA ALA A 58 3.49 -1.26 4.97
C ALA A 58 4.27 -2.13 5.94
N TYR A 59 5.55 -2.30 5.69
CA TYR A 59 6.39 -3.12 6.56
C TYR A 59 6.41 -2.56 7.99
N ARG A 60 6.57 -1.26 8.10
CA ARG A 60 6.62 -0.61 9.41
C ARG A 60 5.29 -0.67 10.15
N ALA A 61 4.19 -0.60 9.40
CA ALA A 61 2.86 -0.61 10.01
C ALA A 61 2.33 -2.02 10.24
N LEU A 62 2.98 -3.02 9.66
CA LEU A 62 2.47 -4.38 9.69
C LEU A 62 2.21 -4.92 11.10
N PRO A 63 3.06 -4.65 12.09
CA PRO A 63 2.76 -5.14 13.44
C PRO A 63 1.42 -4.65 13.97
N ASN A 64 0.91 -3.54 13.45
CA ASN A 64 -0.37 -2.97 13.88
C ASN A 64 -1.53 -3.41 13.01
N PHE A 65 -1.28 -4.17 11.97
CA PHE A 65 -2.35 -4.66 11.10
C PHE A 65 -3.19 -5.67 11.88
N ARG A 66 -4.48 -5.39 11.98
CA ARG A 66 -5.36 -6.18 12.83
C ARG A 66 -6.19 -7.22 12.09
N GLY A 67 -6.12 -7.20 10.77
CA GLY A 67 -6.90 -8.15 10.00
C GLY A 67 -8.35 -7.77 9.83
N ASP A 68 -8.71 -6.52 10.10
CA ASP A 68 -10.07 -6.04 9.91
C ASP A 68 -10.46 -6.01 8.45
N SER A 69 -9.48 -5.94 7.57
CA SER A 69 -9.67 -6.06 6.13
C SER A 69 -8.69 -7.08 5.61
N ALA A 70 -8.85 -7.47 4.35
CA ALA A 70 -7.85 -8.32 3.72
C ALA A 70 -6.53 -7.56 3.65
N PHE A 71 -5.42 -8.29 3.73
CA PHE A 71 -4.11 -7.67 3.67
C PHE A 71 -3.95 -6.79 2.43
N TYR A 72 -4.38 -7.31 1.30
CA TYR A 72 -4.26 -6.62 0.03
C TYR A 72 -5.05 -5.30 0.03
N THR A 73 -6.22 -5.26 0.65
CA THR A 73 -6.98 -4.03 0.75
C THR A 73 -6.25 -3.00 1.59
N TRP A 74 -5.71 -3.43 2.70
CA TRP A 74 -4.94 -2.59 3.60
C TRP A 74 -3.70 -2.04 2.88
N LEU A 75 -2.99 -2.91 2.17
CA LEU A 75 -1.81 -2.51 1.42
C LEU A 75 -2.15 -1.47 0.34
N TYR A 76 -3.26 -1.69 -0.36
CA TYR A 76 -3.70 -0.75 -1.39
C TYR A 76 -3.96 0.64 -0.83
N ARG A 77 -4.57 0.71 0.34
CA ARG A 77 -4.83 2.00 0.98
C ARG A 77 -3.54 2.71 1.31
N ILE A 78 -2.56 1.97 1.78
CA ILE A 78 -1.26 2.55 2.07
C ILE A 78 -0.61 3.08 0.80
N ALA A 79 -0.68 2.30 -0.27
CA ALA A 79 -0.08 2.70 -1.54
C ALA A 79 -0.78 3.93 -2.13
N ALA A 80 -2.10 3.94 -2.11
CA ALA A 80 -2.85 5.08 -2.62
C ALA A 80 -2.51 6.34 -1.82
N ASN A 81 -2.42 6.19 -0.51
CA ASN A 81 -2.10 7.31 0.34
C ASN A 81 -0.68 7.82 0.10
N ALA A 82 0.26 6.90 -0.11
CA ALA A 82 1.63 7.28 -0.42
C ALA A 82 1.70 8.07 -1.72
N ALA A 83 0.96 7.63 -2.73
CA ALA A 83 0.93 8.32 -4.02
C ALA A 83 0.34 9.72 -3.88
N LYS A 84 -0.75 9.85 -3.14
CA LYS A 84 -1.36 11.14 -2.91
C LYS A 84 -0.43 12.08 -2.16
N ASN A 85 0.21 11.56 -1.12
CA ASN A 85 1.13 12.37 -0.34
C ASN A 85 2.32 12.82 -1.17
N HIS A 86 2.78 11.95 -2.07
CA HIS A 86 3.87 12.31 -2.98
C HIS A 86 3.48 13.49 -3.86
N LEU A 87 2.28 13.45 -4.43
CA LEU A 87 1.81 14.54 -5.27
C LEU A 87 1.63 15.81 -4.47
N MET A 88 1.05 15.72 -3.30
CA MET A 88 0.84 16.90 -2.47
C MET A 88 2.16 17.54 -2.06
N ALA A 89 3.15 16.72 -1.73
CA ALA A 89 4.47 17.23 -1.34
C ALA A 89 5.13 17.99 -2.49
N GLN A 90 4.77 17.66 -3.74
CA GLN A 90 5.32 18.34 -4.90
C GLN A 90 4.42 19.48 -5.38
N GLY A 91 3.37 19.80 -4.62
CA GLY A 91 2.47 20.87 -5.00
C GLY A 91 1.56 20.52 -6.16
N ARG A 92 1.43 19.25 -6.49
CA ARG A 92 0.57 18.83 -7.57
C ARG A 92 -0.70 18.18 -7.02
N ARG A 93 -1.74 18.22 -7.82
CA ARG A 93 -2.99 17.58 -7.47
C ARG A 93 -3.09 16.23 -8.16
N PRO A 94 -3.76 15.26 -7.53
CA PRO A 94 -4.04 14.01 -8.20
C PRO A 94 -4.84 14.26 -9.48
N SER A 95 -4.61 13.42 -10.47
CA SER A 95 -5.37 13.51 -11.71
C SER A 95 -6.84 13.30 -11.43
N SER A 96 -7.69 14.03 -12.14
CA SER A 96 -9.12 13.86 -12.00
C SER A 96 -9.58 12.47 -12.45
N ASP A 97 -8.75 11.78 -13.21
CA ASP A 97 -9.04 10.41 -13.61
C ASP A 97 -8.87 9.43 -12.47
N VAL A 98 -8.19 9.85 -11.43
CA VAL A 98 -8.00 9.00 -10.29
C VAL A 98 -9.17 9.20 -9.38
N VAL A 99 -10.17 8.41 -9.56
CA VAL A 99 -11.29 8.42 -8.66
C VAL A 99 -10.90 7.55 -7.51
N LEU A 100 -10.41 8.17 -6.47
CA LEU A 100 -10.19 7.43 -5.27
C LEU A 100 -11.54 7.17 -4.72
N ASP A 101 -11.75 5.96 -4.49
CA ASP A 101 -12.92 5.59 -3.75
C ASP A 101 -12.76 6.23 -2.38
N ASP A 102 -13.61 7.16 -2.06
CA ASP A 102 -13.54 7.85 -0.78
C ASP A 102 -13.53 6.91 0.38
N SER A 103 -14.25 5.81 0.26
CA SER A 103 -14.29 4.86 1.34
C SER A 103 -12.92 4.24 1.60
N GLU A 104 -12.10 4.11 0.58
CA GLU A 104 -10.76 3.58 0.75
C GLU A 104 -9.89 4.53 1.54
N SER A 105 -9.96 5.82 1.22
CA SER A 105 -9.13 6.76 1.94
C SER A 105 -9.58 6.92 3.37
N ILE A 106 -10.87 6.85 3.62
CA ILE A 106 -11.39 7.04 4.95
C ILE A 106 -10.96 5.93 5.89
N GLU A 107 -10.84 4.75 5.36
CA GLU A 107 -10.59 3.61 6.22
C GLU A 107 -9.14 3.40 6.60
N ILE A 108 -8.24 4.18 6.06
CA ILE A 108 -6.86 4.09 6.49
C ILE A 108 -6.77 4.67 7.90
N PRO A 109 -6.27 3.89 8.86
CA PRO A 109 -6.17 4.38 10.23
C PRO A 109 -5.35 5.65 10.31
N ASN A 110 -5.75 6.54 11.19
CA ASN A 110 -5.05 7.80 11.35
C ASN A 110 -3.57 7.61 11.66
N ARG A 111 -3.26 6.61 12.47
CA ARG A 111 -1.87 6.36 12.81
C ARG A 111 -1.01 6.03 11.60
N LEU A 112 -1.61 5.51 10.55
CA LEU A 112 -0.87 5.24 9.33
C LEU A 112 -0.71 6.49 8.50
N ARG A 113 -1.67 7.39 8.57
CA ARG A 113 -1.60 8.63 7.83
C ARG A 113 -0.65 9.62 8.44
N ASP A 114 -0.44 9.52 9.73
CA ASP A 114 0.41 10.46 10.45
C ASP A 114 1.89 10.15 10.31
N ASN A 115 2.21 9.01 9.75
CA ASN A 115 3.64 8.64 9.62
C ASN A 115 4.28 9.17 8.35
#